data_544d1eecf77340e12822995a715ad446
#
_entry.id   544d1eecf77340e12822995a715ad446
#
_cell.length_a   1.000
_cell.length_b   1.000
_cell.length_c   1.000
_cell.angle_alpha   90.00
_cell.angle_beta   90.00
_cell.angle_gamma   90.00
#
_symmetry.space_group_name_H-M   'P 1'
#
loop_
_entity.id
_entity.type
_entity.pdbx_description
1 polymer ?
#
loop_
_entity_poly.entity_id
_entity_poly.type
_entity_poly.pdbx_seq_one_letter_code
_entity_poly.pdbx_strand_id
1 'polypeptide(L)'
;MKRVRRGNMFDLGQLFIGSGGALGIITEITLSTYVYNPRTTLVVGYFSATAQALEAASRVVKLKPSALELADRGLLEAVSISHPGFLDGLLPNDEPTTALLVQFDNMSQLGQRVASTRAENILKRYGATIRTARDPLEQVALWKLRSAAAQYLEPPGSNQAISFMEGAVVPSAKLSELLTKTTHLLGSHDLTAAIWGHVGDGNLNFYRV
;
A
#
# COMPACT_ATOMS: atom_id res chain seq x y z
N MET A 1 -11.33 -21.78 19.34
CA MET A 1 -11.17 -21.06 20.62
C MET A 1 -12.24 -19.98 20.68
N LYS A 2 -13.22 -20.04 21.58
CA LYS A 2 -14.21 -18.95 21.70
C LYS A 2 -13.51 -17.71 22.24
N ARG A 3 -13.70 -16.58 21.58
CA ARG A 3 -13.16 -15.29 22.00
C ARG A 3 -13.69 -14.95 23.39
N VAL A 4 -12.93 -15.20 24.43
CA VAL A 4 -13.29 -14.83 25.82
C VAL A 4 -12.54 -13.54 26.14
N ARG A 5 -13.19 -12.40 25.86
CA ARG A 5 -12.80 -11.14 26.46
C ARG A 5 -13.38 -11.09 27.88
N ARG A 6 -12.60 -11.40 28.88
CA ARG A 6 -12.89 -11.09 30.29
C ARG A 6 -11.70 -10.29 30.85
N GLY A 7 -11.90 -9.00 31.02
CA GLY A 7 -10.94 -8.13 31.71
C GLY A 7 -9.62 -7.91 30.96
N ASN A 8 -8.55 -7.65 31.69
CA ASN A 8 -7.19 -7.38 31.17
C ASN A 8 -6.43 -8.65 30.71
N MET A 9 -7.12 -9.66 30.22
CA MET A 9 -6.48 -10.90 29.74
C MET A 9 -6.00 -10.75 28.30
N PHE A 10 -4.82 -11.30 28.02
CA PHE A 10 -4.26 -11.41 26.67
C PHE A 10 -5.22 -12.21 25.76
N ASP A 11 -5.46 -11.74 24.56
CA ASP A 11 -6.16 -12.48 23.51
C ASP A 11 -5.20 -13.54 22.95
N LEU A 12 -5.27 -14.75 23.52
CA LEU A 12 -4.41 -15.86 23.10
C LEU A 12 -4.63 -16.25 21.62
N GLY A 13 -5.76 -15.86 21.00
CA GLY A 13 -6.01 -16.06 19.57
C GLY A 13 -4.95 -15.35 18.70
N GLN A 14 -4.40 -14.24 19.17
CA GLN A 14 -3.37 -13.49 18.45
C GLN A 14 -2.05 -14.27 18.29
N LEU A 15 -1.76 -15.23 19.17
CA LEU A 15 -0.56 -16.07 19.07
C LEU A 15 -0.62 -17.02 17.86
N PHE A 16 -1.81 -17.38 17.42
CA PHE A 16 -2.00 -18.30 16.29
C PHE A 16 -1.91 -17.59 14.94
N ILE A 17 -2.14 -16.26 14.92
CA ILE A 17 -2.04 -15.44 13.71
C ILE A 17 -0.55 -15.32 13.33
N GLY A 18 -0.19 -15.79 12.13
CA GLY A 18 1.20 -15.77 11.67
C GLY A 18 2.08 -16.90 12.20
N SER A 19 1.51 -17.87 12.97
CA SER A 19 2.30 -19.00 13.52
C SER A 19 2.71 -20.04 12.45
N GLY A 20 2.25 -19.93 11.21
CA GLY A 20 2.56 -20.90 10.15
C GLY A 20 2.16 -22.35 10.48
N GLY A 21 1.19 -22.54 11.39
CA GLY A 21 0.77 -23.87 11.86
C GLY A 21 1.61 -24.46 13.00
N ALA A 22 2.66 -23.78 13.46
CA ALA A 22 3.57 -24.30 14.49
C ALA A 22 2.89 -24.46 15.87
N LEU A 23 1.86 -23.66 16.16
CA LEU A 23 1.16 -23.68 17.45
C LEU A 23 -0.13 -24.52 17.44
N GLY A 24 -0.59 -24.97 16.27
CA GLY A 24 -1.79 -25.80 16.17
C GLY A 24 -2.46 -25.67 14.80
N ILE A 25 -3.52 -26.47 14.63
CA ILE A 25 -4.35 -26.49 13.41
C ILE A 25 -5.63 -25.72 13.70
N ILE A 26 -5.93 -24.71 12.85
CA ILE A 26 -7.18 -23.95 12.92
C ILE A 26 -8.25 -24.75 12.17
N THR A 27 -9.26 -25.24 12.91
CA THR A 27 -10.35 -26.07 12.35
C THR A 27 -11.61 -25.26 12.02
N GLU A 28 -11.79 -24.10 12.65
CA GLU A 28 -12.96 -23.24 12.46
C GLU A 28 -12.59 -21.76 12.68
N ILE A 29 -13.09 -20.88 11.82
CA ILE A 29 -12.88 -19.43 11.92
C ILE A 29 -14.24 -18.73 11.79
N THR A 30 -14.51 -17.79 12.70
CA THR A 30 -15.63 -16.86 12.58
C THR A 30 -15.10 -15.49 12.16
N LEU A 31 -15.54 -15.00 10.99
CA LEU A 31 -15.11 -13.73 10.43
C LEU A 31 -16.25 -12.71 10.48
N SER A 32 -15.89 -11.45 10.73
CA SER A 32 -16.78 -10.32 10.46
C SER A 32 -16.81 -10.04 8.96
N THR A 33 -17.99 -9.77 8.42
CA THR A 33 -18.17 -9.40 7.02
C THR A 33 -18.65 -7.96 6.91
N TYR A 34 -18.38 -7.35 5.77
CA TYR A 34 -18.91 -6.04 5.39
C TYR A 34 -19.86 -6.18 4.21
N VAL A 35 -20.84 -5.27 4.12
CA VAL A 35 -21.68 -5.20 2.94
C VAL A 35 -20.84 -4.76 1.75
N TYR A 36 -20.80 -5.60 0.72
CA TYR A 36 -20.09 -5.26 -0.52
C TYR A 36 -20.74 -4.06 -1.21
N ASN A 37 -19.94 -3.05 -1.52
CA ASN A 37 -20.36 -1.92 -2.33
C ASN A 37 -19.63 -1.95 -3.68
N PRO A 38 -20.33 -2.24 -4.79
CA PRO A 38 -19.71 -2.29 -6.12
C PRO A 38 -19.31 -0.90 -6.66
N ARG A 39 -19.79 0.16 -6.01
CA ARG A 39 -19.49 1.54 -6.42
C ARG A 39 -18.38 2.08 -5.55
N THR A 40 -17.21 2.16 -6.14
CA THR A 40 -15.98 2.62 -5.47
C THR A 40 -15.43 3.87 -6.17
N THR A 41 -14.56 4.60 -5.49
CA THR A 41 -13.80 5.70 -6.07
C THR A 41 -12.33 5.49 -5.72
N LEU A 42 -11.48 5.47 -6.74
CA LEU A 42 -10.03 5.35 -6.58
C LEU A 42 -9.38 6.69 -6.97
N VAL A 43 -8.60 7.25 -6.06
CA VAL A 43 -7.74 8.43 -6.29
C VAL A 43 -6.29 7.97 -6.26
N VAL A 44 -5.53 8.28 -7.29
CA VAL A 44 -4.10 8.04 -7.34
C VAL A 44 -3.38 9.38 -7.33
N GLY A 45 -2.49 9.56 -6.36
CA GLY A 45 -1.55 10.68 -6.29
C GLY A 45 -0.17 10.22 -6.72
N TYR A 46 0.42 10.91 -7.70
CA TYR A 46 1.77 10.67 -8.17
C TYR A 46 2.72 11.72 -7.62
N PHE A 47 3.79 11.27 -7.00
CA PHE A 47 4.75 12.13 -6.30
C PHE A 47 6.16 11.95 -6.85
N SER A 48 6.94 13.01 -6.83
CA SER A 48 8.37 12.96 -7.17
C SER A 48 9.22 12.28 -6.10
N ALA A 49 8.74 12.29 -4.83
CA ALA A 49 9.45 11.69 -3.70
C ALA A 49 8.52 10.87 -2.81
N THR A 50 8.98 9.68 -2.39
CA THR A 50 8.25 8.77 -1.51
C THR A 50 7.95 9.40 -0.14
N ALA A 51 8.83 10.23 0.38
CA ALA A 51 8.61 10.94 1.64
C ALA A 51 7.35 11.84 1.59
N GLN A 52 7.15 12.58 0.49
CA GLN A 52 5.96 13.42 0.30
C GLN A 52 4.67 12.58 0.27
N ALA A 53 4.71 11.41 -0.39
CA ALA A 53 3.60 10.48 -0.42
C ALA A 53 3.23 9.97 0.98
N LEU A 54 4.22 9.63 1.81
CA LEU A 54 3.99 9.16 3.19
C LEU A 54 3.46 10.27 4.11
N GLU A 55 3.93 11.50 3.96
CA GLU A 55 3.39 12.66 4.68
C GLU A 55 1.92 12.90 4.30
N ALA A 56 1.60 12.87 3.00
CA ALA A 56 0.23 12.95 2.52
C ALA A 56 -0.63 11.80 3.07
N ALA A 57 -0.14 10.56 3.03
CA ALA A 57 -0.81 9.38 3.55
C ALA A 57 -1.20 9.54 5.04
N SER A 58 -0.31 10.12 5.88
CA SER A 58 -0.57 10.40 7.29
C SER A 58 -1.77 11.34 7.54
N ARG A 59 -2.14 12.13 6.53
CA ARG A 59 -3.32 13.01 6.56
C ARG A 59 -4.54 12.35 5.96
N VAL A 60 -4.35 11.63 4.84
CA VAL A 60 -5.43 10.95 4.11
C VAL A 60 -6.02 9.82 4.94
N VAL A 61 -5.24 9.09 5.74
CA VAL A 61 -5.73 8.01 6.62
C VAL A 61 -6.86 8.46 7.54
N LYS A 62 -6.91 9.73 7.92
CA LYS A 62 -7.97 10.32 8.77
C LYS A 62 -9.34 10.39 8.07
N LEU A 63 -9.35 10.30 6.74
CA LEU A 63 -10.59 10.22 5.95
C LEU A 63 -11.16 8.80 5.92
N LYS A 64 -10.49 7.83 6.55
CA LYS A 64 -10.87 6.41 6.64
C LYS A 64 -11.09 5.78 5.26
N PRO A 65 -10.11 5.84 4.35
CA PRO A 65 -10.20 5.12 3.09
C PRO A 65 -10.29 3.61 3.36
N SER A 66 -10.89 2.86 2.44
CA SER A 66 -10.93 1.39 2.48
C SER A 66 -9.61 0.76 2.08
N ALA A 67 -8.82 1.47 1.27
CA ALA A 67 -7.42 1.12 0.99
C ALA A 67 -6.56 2.38 0.86
N LEU A 68 -5.34 2.29 1.36
CA LEU A 68 -4.31 3.33 1.23
C LEU A 68 -2.96 2.64 1.00
N GLU A 69 -2.56 2.58 -0.28
CA GLU A 69 -1.44 1.76 -0.76
C GLU A 69 -0.37 2.61 -1.39
N LEU A 70 0.88 2.22 -1.18
CA LEU A 70 2.05 2.85 -1.78
C LEU A 70 2.75 1.89 -2.75
N ALA A 71 3.18 2.42 -3.88
CA ALA A 71 4.17 1.82 -4.77
C ALA A 71 5.20 2.91 -5.10
N ASP A 72 6.44 2.72 -4.71
CA ASP A 72 7.45 3.76 -4.90
C ASP A 72 8.03 3.76 -6.32
N ARG A 73 8.82 4.81 -6.61
CA ARG A 73 9.49 4.96 -7.90
C ARG A 73 10.40 3.76 -8.23
N GLY A 74 11.16 3.27 -7.25
CA GLY A 74 12.11 2.17 -7.45
C GLY A 74 11.40 0.88 -7.89
N LEU A 75 10.27 0.55 -7.26
CA LEU A 75 9.43 -0.56 -7.68
C LEU A 75 8.91 -0.39 -9.12
N LEU A 76 8.31 0.78 -9.41
CA LEU A 76 7.67 1.00 -10.71
C LEU A 76 8.69 1.06 -11.85
N GLU A 77 9.88 1.60 -11.60
CA GLU A 77 11.00 1.60 -12.54
C GLU A 77 11.50 0.17 -12.82
N ALA A 78 11.75 -0.62 -11.78
CA ALA A 78 12.19 -2.00 -11.92
C ALA A 78 11.18 -2.85 -12.71
N VAL A 79 9.88 -2.68 -12.47
CA VAL A 79 8.82 -3.38 -13.20
C VAL A 79 8.69 -2.88 -14.63
N SER A 80 8.85 -1.59 -14.91
CA SER A 80 8.84 -1.07 -16.28
C SER A 80 9.96 -1.65 -17.12
N ILE A 81 11.12 -1.92 -16.50
CA ILE A 81 12.27 -2.55 -17.18
C ILE A 81 12.05 -4.05 -17.37
N SER A 82 11.64 -4.76 -16.32
CA SER A 82 11.50 -6.23 -16.35
C SER A 82 10.25 -6.72 -17.10
N HIS A 83 9.18 -5.91 -17.12
CA HIS A 83 7.90 -6.23 -17.75
C HIS A 83 7.44 -5.07 -18.65
N PRO A 84 8.07 -4.85 -19.81
CA PRO A 84 7.69 -3.78 -20.73
C PRO A 84 6.21 -3.84 -21.09
N GLY A 85 5.54 -2.69 -21.04
CA GLY A 85 4.11 -2.58 -21.35
C GLY A 85 3.15 -2.85 -20.16
N PHE A 86 3.62 -3.39 -19.03
CA PHE A 86 2.77 -3.67 -17.87
C PHE A 86 2.13 -2.41 -17.28
N LEU A 87 2.87 -1.31 -17.27
CA LEU A 87 2.47 -0.01 -16.70
C LEU A 87 2.10 1.05 -17.75
N ASP A 88 1.96 0.68 -19.04
CA ASP A 88 1.67 1.62 -20.12
C ASP A 88 0.39 2.43 -19.87
N GLY A 89 0.50 3.76 -20.02
CA GLY A 89 -0.61 4.70 -19.82
C GLY A 89 -1.08 4.83 -18.37
N LEU A 90 -0.40 4.22 -17.41
CA LEU A 90 -0.74 4.31 -15.98
C LEU A 90 0.08 5.36 -15.24
N LEU A 91 1.26 5.68 -15.73
CA LEU A 91 2.17 6.66 -15.13
C LEU A 91 2.03 8.03 -15.82
N PRO A 92 2.26 9.15 -15.10
CA PRO A 92 2.31 10.47 -15.73
C PRO A 92 3.49 10.56 -16.71
N ASN A 93 3.21 10.94 -17.97
CA ASN A 93 4.20 11.02 -19.06
C ASN A 93 5.01 9.72 -19.25
N ASP A 94 4.44 8.56 -18.86
CA ASP A 94 5.08 7.24 -18.85
C ASP A 94 6.41 7.20 -18.07
N GLU A 95 6.62 8.13 -17.13
CA GLU A 95 7.81 8.17 -16.28
C GLU A 95 7.57 7.54 -14.90
N PRO A 96 8.48 6.68 -14.41
CA PRO A 96 8.39 6.10 -13.07
C PRO A 96 8.36 7.18 -11.97
N THR A 97 7.37 7.08 -11.10
CA THR A 97 7.13 8.03 -10.01
C THR A 97 6.55 7.26 -8.83
N THR A 98 6.52 7.84 -7.64
CA THR A 98 5.85 7.21 -6.50
C THR A 98 4.34 7.38 -6.59
N ALA A 99 3.59 6.28 -6.58
CA ALA A 99 2.14 6.26 -6.60
C ALA A 99 1.56 5.99 -5.20
N LEU A 100 0.60 6.80 -4.79
CA LEU A 100 -0.22 6.59 -3.59
C LEU A 100 -1.67 6.40 -4.02
N LEU A 101 -2.20 5.20 -3.81
CA LEU A 101 -3.56 4.81 -4.17
C LEU A 101 -4.46 4.95 -2.93
N VAL A 102 -5.59 5.63 -3.11
CA VAL A 102 -6.58 5.91 -2.06
C VAL A 102 -7.95 5.46 -2.54
N GLN A 103 -8.52 4.41 -1.94
CA GLN A 103 -9.85 3.92 -2.31
C GLN A 103 -10.89 4.24 -1.24
N PHE A 104 -12.09 4.55 -1.69
CA PHE A 104 -13.28 4.71 -0.86
C PHE A 104 -14.41 3.82 -1.40
N ASP A 105 -14.91 2.89 -0.58
CA ASP A 105 -16.02 1.97 -0.89
C ASP A 105 -17.05 1.87 0.24
N ASN A 106 -16.70 2.29 1.44
CA ASN A 106 -17.45 2.11 2.67
C ASN A 106 -18.45 3.25 2.99
N MET A 107 -18.75 4.09 1.99
CA MET A 107 -19.59 5.27 2.14
C MET A 107 -20.67 5.32 1.05
N SER A 108 -21.71 6.14 1.27
CA SER A 108 -22.63 6.51 0.19
C SER A 108 -21.88 7.21 -0.96
N GLN A 109 -22.46 7.22 -2.16
CA GLN A 109 -21.83 7.91 -3.31
C GLN A 109 -21.48 9.38 -3.02
N LEU A 110 -22.35 10.10 -2.30
CA LEU A 110 -22.06 11.48 -1.90
C LEU A 110 -20.89 11.53 -0.91
N GLY A 111 -20.87 10.62 0.07
CA GLY A 111 -19.76 10.48 1.02
C GLY A 111 -18.43 10.20 0.32
N GLN A 112 -18.41 9.27 -0.66
CA GLN A 112 -17.24 8.97 -1.47
C GLN A 112 -16.74 10.18 -2.27
N ARG A 113 -17.66 10.95 -2.89
CA ARG A 113 -17.30 12.18 -3.62
C ARG A 113 -16.66 13.21 -2.69
N VAL A 114 -17.26 13.44 -1.53
CA VAL A 114 -16.70 14.39 -0.55
C VAL A 114 -15.34 13.92 -0.05
N ALA A 115 -15.21 12.64 0.31
CA ALA A 115 -13.96 12.08 0.81
C ALA A 115 -12.86 12.08 -0.28
N SER A 116 -13.18 11.69 -1.52
CA SER A 116 -12.22 11.71 -2.63
C SER A 116 -11.74 13.13 -2.95
N THR A 117 -12.64 14.12 -3.02
CA THR A 117 -12.24 15.53 -3.23
C THR A 117 -11.35 16.06 -2.09
N ARG A 118 -11.63 15.66 -0.84
CA ARG A 118 -10.74 16.02 0.29
C ARG A 118 -9.38 15.35 0.17
N ALA A 119 -9.35 14.07 -0.23
CA ALA A 119 -8.10 13.36 -0.47
C ALA A 119 -7.30 14.02 -1.60
N GLU A 120 -7.91 14.31 -2.75
CA GLU A 120 -7.28 15.04 -3.85
C GLU A 120 -6.63 16.35 -3.39
N ASN A 121 -7.36 17.15 -2.60
CA ASN A 121 -6.85 18.43 -2.08
C ASN A 121 -5.67 18.24 -1.12
N ILE A 122 -5.69 17.19 -0.29
CA ILE A 122 -4.55 16.85 0.56
C ILE A 122 -3.36 16.46 -0.32
N LEU A 123 -3.53 15.51 -1.23
CA LEU A 123 -2.46 15.01 -2.09
C LEU A 123 -1.81 16.14 -2.89
N LYS A 124 -2.62 17.04 -3.49
CA LYS A 124 -2.13 18.23 -4.23
C LYS A 124 -1.26 19.15 -3.37
N ARG A 125 -1.63 19.36 -2.09
CA ARG A 125 -0.84 20.19 -1.15
C ARG A 125 0.55 19.62 -0.88
N TYR A 126 0.72 18.29 -1.04
CA TYR A 126 2.01 17.61 -0.92
C TYR A 126 2.69 17.39 -2.27
N GLY A 127 2.23 18.08 -3.34
CA GLY A 127 2.90 18.12 -4.64
C GLY A 127 2.50 16.99 -5.60
N ALA A 128 1.38 16.29 -5.35
CA ALA A 128 0.94 15.22 -6.23
C ALA A 128 0.27 15.72 -7.51
N THR A 129 0.56 15.06 -8.63
CA THR A 129 -0.34 14.98 -9.78
C THR A 129 -1.44 13.95 -9.50
N ILE A 130 -2.69 14.25 -9.85
CA ILE A 130 -3.84 13.42 -9.44
C ILE A 130 -4.49 12.77 -10.66
N ARG A 131 -4.83 11.48 -10.51
CA ARG A 131 -5.76 10.77 -11.38
C ARG A 131 -6.87 10.15 -10.54
N THR A 132 -8.13 10.41 -10.89
CA THR A 132 -9.30 9.90 -10.15
C THR A 132 -10.15 9.04 -11.06
N ALA A 133 -10.28 7.75 -10.72
CA ALA A 133 -11.10 6.79 -11.45
C ALA A 133 -12.39 6.48 -10.67
N ARG A 134 -13.52 6.58 -11.40
CA ARG A 134 -14.85 6.14 -10.95
C ARG A 134 -15.39 4.99 -11.79
N ASP A 135 -14.84 4.83 -12.98
CA ASP A 135 -15.13 3.70 -13.84
C ASP A 135 -14.42 2.44 -13.32
N PRO A 136 -15.11 1.28 -13.21
CA PRO A 136 -14.50 0.06 -12.69
C PRO A 136 -13.31 -0.45 -13.51
N LEU A 137 -13.36 -0.33 -14.84
CA LEU A 137 -12.26 -0.80 -15.70
C LEU A 137 -11.03 0.07 -15.53
N GLU A 138 -11.21 1.39 -15.41
CA GLU A 138 -10.11 2.30 -15.12
C GLU A 138 -9.51 2.03 -13.74
N GLN A 139 -10.34 1.72 -12.74
CA GLN A 139 -9.84 1.35 -11.42
C GLN A 139 -9.01 0.07 -11.45
N VAL A 140 -9.48 -0.96 -12.16
CA VAL A 140 -8.73 -2.22 -12.35
C VAL A 140 -7.38 -1.93 -13.02
N ALA A 141 -7.33 -1.06 -14.02
CA ALA A 141 -6.08 -0.66 -14.67
C ALA A 141 -5.14 0.03 -13.68
N LEU A 142 -5.62 1.01 -12.90
CA LEU A 142 -4.79 1.74 -11.93
C LEU A 142 -4.31 0.85 -10.77
N TRP A 143 -5.06 -0.17 -10.37
CA TRP A 143 -4.62 -1.14 -9.37
C TRP A 143 -3.41 -1.96 -9.80
N LYS A 144 -3.07 -2.01 -11.11
CA LYS A 144 -1.81 -2.59 -11.59
C LYS A 144 -0.57 -1.92 -10.96
N LEU A 145 -0.64 -0.62 -10.63
CA LEU A 145 0.44 0.06 -9.93
C LEU A 145 0.80 -0.63 -8.60
N ARG A 146 -0.21 -1.09 -7.86
CA ARG A 146 0.00 -1.86 -6.62
C ARG A 146 0.41 -3.31 -6.91
N SER A 147 -0.17 -3.90 -7.95
CA SER A 147 0.15 -5.26 -8.39
C SER A 147 1.56 -5.37 -8.99
N ALA A 148 2.23 -4.27 -9.30
CA ALA A 148 3.63 -4.23 -9.70
C ALA A 148 4.54 -4.95 -8.69
N ALA A 149 4.21 -4.91 -7.40
CA ALA A 149 4.94 -5.66 -6.38
C ALA A 149 4.99 -7.17 -6.65
N ALA A 150 3.87 -7.77 -7.10
CA ALA A 150 3.85 -9.20 -7.45
C ALA A 150 4.73 -9.50 -8.68
N GLN A 151 4.70 -8.62 -9.69
CA GLN A 151 5.56 -8.76 -10.87
C GLN A 151 7.05 -8.64 -10.51
N TYR A 152 7.37 -7.77 -9.56
CA TYR A 152 8.73 -7.60 -9.08
C TYR A 152 9.25 -8.82 -8.31
N LEU A 153 8.37 -9.49 -7.53
CA LEU A 153 8.72 -10.69 -6.76
C LEU A 153 8.91 -11.92 -7.64
N GLU A 154 8.31 -11.94 -8.84
CA GLU A 154 8.36 -13.04 -9.82
C GLU A 154 9.01 -12.56 -11.14
N PRO A 155 10.28 -12.09 -11.11
CA PRO A 155 10.93 -11.62 -12.32
C PRO A 155 11.15 -12.79 -13.31
N PRO A 156 11.10 -12.55 -14.61
CA PRO A 156 11.44 -13.56 -15.62
C PRO A 156 12.91 -13.94 -15.46
N GLY A 157 13.19 -15.20 -15.12
CA GLY A 157 14.53 -15.73 -14.92
C GLY A 157 14.82 -16.19 -13.50
N SER A 158 16.12 -16.41 -13.20
CA SER A 158 16.58 -17.01 -11.94
C SER A 158 16.84 -16.02 -10.79
N ASN A 159 16.73 -14.73 -11.03
CA ASN A 159 17.02 -13.71 -10.00
C ASN A 159 15.74 -13.38 -9.20
N GLN A 160 15.58 -14.03 -8.07
CA GLN A 160 14.50 -13.68 -7.13
C GLN A 160 14.85 -12.40 -6.37
N ALA A 161 13.87 -11.52 -6.18
CA ALA A 161 14.00 -10.38 -5.30
C ALA A 161 14.21 -10.85 -3.85
N ILE A 162 15.20 -10.26 -3.18
CA ILE A 162 15.50 -10.60 -1.78
C ILE A 162 14.81 -9.58 -0.88
N SER A 163 13.96 -10.05 0.03
CA SER A 163 13.38 -9.22 1.07
C SER A 163 14.42 -8.85 2.11
N PHE A 164 14.61 -7.55 2.35
CA PHE A 164 15.36 -7.07 3.50
C PHE A 164 14.49 -7.03 4.75
N MET A 165 13.29 -6.47 4.58
CA MET A 165 12.36 -6.26 5.67
C MET A 165 10.94 -6.35 5.10
N GLU A 166 10.28 -7.44 5.40
CA GLU A 166 8.91 -7.71 5.01
C GLU A 166 7.99 -7.50 6.21
N GLY A 167 6.87 -6.82 5.96
CA GLY A 167 5.84 -6.62 6.97
C GLY A 167 6.25 -5.70 8.13
N ALA A 168 7.20 -4.78 7.94
CA ALA A 168 7.48 -3.77 8.96
C ALA A 168 6.27 -2.90 9.21
N VAL A 169 5.81 -2.83 10.47
CA VAL A 169 4.62 -2.07 10.88
C VAL A 169 4.99 -1.06 11.94
N VAL A 170 4.64 0.20 11.70
CA VAL A 170 4.77 1.30 12.66
C VAL A 170 3.48 2.12 12.67
N PRO A 171 3.21 2.94 13.71
CA PRO A 171 2.14 3.93 13.61
C PRO A 171 2.28 4.77 12.34
N SER A 172 1.18 5.02 11.61
CA SER A 172 1.20 5.69 10.29
C SER A 172 1.94 7.06 10.32
N ALA A 173 1.91 7.76 11.45
CA ALA A 173 2.68 8.99 11.66
C ALA A 173 4.21 8.79 11.71
N LYS A 174 4.68 7.56 11.83
CA LYS A 174 6.11 7.20 11.91
C LYS A 174 6.65 6.61 10.60
N LEU A 175 5.83 6.47 9.57
CA LEU A 175 6.26 5.90 8.28
C LEU A 175 7.39 6.70 7.64
N SER A 176 7.33 8.03 7.66
CA SER A 176 8.41 8.87 7.12
C SER A 176 9.73 8.70 7.89
N GLU A 177 9.65 8.53 9.22
CA GLU A 177 10.83 8.24 10.05
C GLU A 177 11.41 6.86 9.73
N LEU A 178 10.54 5.84 9.58
CA LEU A 178 10.96 4.49 9.17
C LEU A 178 11.64 4.54 7.81
N LEU A 179 11.03 5.19 6.81
CA LEU A 179 11.61 5.35 5.48
C LEU A 179 13.01 5.96 5.57
N THR A 180 13.15 7.11 6.24
CA THR A 180 14.42 7.85 6.33
C THR A 180 15.51 6.99 6.97
N LYS A 181 15.21 6.32 8.09
CA LYS A 181 16.18 5.47 8.78
C LYS A 181 16.59 4.27 7.95
N THR A 182 15.63 3.60 7.31
CA THR A 182 15.91 2.41 6.49
C THR A 182 16.69 2.78 5.23
N THR A 183 16.31 3.84 4.52
CA THR A 183 17.05 4.27 3.31
C THR A 183 18.46 4.74 3.64
N HIS A 184 18.66 5.42 4.78
CA HIS A 184 20.00 5.80 5.25
C HIS A 184 20.85 4.56 5.57
N LEU A 185 20.27 3.57 6.27
CA LEU A 185 20.98 2.33 6.59
C LEU A 185 21.37 1.57 5.32
N LEU A 186 20.44 1.39 4.37
CA LEU A 186 20.70 0.74 3.09
C LEU A 186 21.79 1.47 2.32
N GLY A 187 21.72 2.81 2.23
CA GLY A 187 22.71 3.63 1.55
C GLY A 187 24.10 3.52 2.16
N SER A 188 24.23 3.30 3.50
CA SER A 188 25.53 3.08 4.14
C SER A 188 26.17 1.73 3.77
N HIS A 189 25.43 0.84 3.11
CA HIS A 189 25.89 -0.45 2.61
C HIS A 189 25.83 -0.56 1.08
N ASP A 190 25.73 0.58 0.37
CA ASP A 190 25.58 0.65 -1.08
C ASP A 190 24.39 -0.19 -1.61
N LEU A 191 23.30 -0.23 -0.84
CA LEU A 191 22.09 -0.96 -1.18
C LEU A 191 20.95 0.02 -1.48
N THR A 192 20.10 -0.37 -2.44
CA THR A 192 18.84 0.30 -2.76
C THR A 192 17.67 -0.65 -2.62
N ALA A 193 16.48 -0.12 -2.41
CA ALA A 193 15.27 -0.92 -2.25
C ALA A 193 14.10 -0.38 -3.04
N ALA A 194 13.32 -1.29 -3.61
CA ALA A 194 11.95 -1.06 -4.03
C ALA A 194 11.05 -1.08 -2.79
N ILE A 195 10.11 -0.13 -2.71
CA ILE A 195 9.29 0.09 -1.52
C ILE A 195 7.81 0.08 -1.88
N TRP A 196 7.05 -0.72 -1.15
CA TRP A 196 5.59 -0.72 -1.26
C TRP A 196 4.94 -1.13 0.06
N GLY A 197 3.65 -0.90 0.20
CA GLY A 197 2.95 -1.38 1.39
C GLY A 197 1.59 -0.77 1.63
N HIS A 198 0.95 -1.30 2.68
CA HIS A 198 -0.34 -0.87 3.20
C HIS A 198 -0.12 0.31 4.16
N VAL A 199 0.14 1.50 3.59
CA VAL A 199 0.52 2.67 4.42
C VAL A 199 -0.62 3.17 5.31
N GLY A 200 -1.86 2.79 5.00
CA GLY A 200 -3.02 3.02 5.87
C GLY A 200 -2.90 2.30 7.21
N ASP A 201 -2.30 1.12 7.21
CA ASP A 201 -2.07 0.27 8.37
C ASP A 201 -0.66 0.45 8.96
N GLY A 202 0.12 1.38 8.42
CA GLY A 202 1.48 1.64 8.88
C GLY A 202 2.51 0.62 8.39
N ASN A 203 2.20 -0.16 7.34
CA ASN A 203 3.05 -1.20 6.80
C ASN A 203 3.89 -0.71 5.61
N LEU A 204 5.18 -1.03 5.61
CA LEU A 204 6.10 -0.90 4.49
C LEU A 204 6.94 -2.16 4.32
N ASN A 205 7.18 -2.53 3.07
CA ASN A 205 8.08 -3.61 2.66
C ASN A 205 9.25 -3.00 1.89
N PHE A 206 10.45 -3.55 2.11
CA PHE A 206 11.70 -3.11 1.48
C PHE A 206 12.37 -4.31 0.85
N TYR A 207 12.52 -4.29 -0.45
CA TYR A 207 13.14 -5.36 -1.22
C TYR A 207 14.32 -4.83 -2.02
N ARG A 208 15.37 -5.62 -2.15
CA ARG A 208 16.56 -5.23 -2.92
C ARG A 208 16.20 -5.02 -4.40
N VAL A 209 16.65 -3.89 -4.94
CA VAL A 209 16.66 -3.59 -6.38
C VAL A 209 17.96 -4.08 -7.00
#